data_2ddf3435d2a260486e667d9ea990f3de
#
_entry.id   2ddf3435d2a260486e667d9ea990f3de
#
_cell.length_a   1.000
_cell.length_b   1.000
_cell.length_c   1.000
_cell.angle_alpha   90.00
_cell.angle_beta   90.00
_cell.angle_gamma   90.00
#
_symmetry.space_group_name_H-M   'P 1'
#
loop_
_entity.id
_entity.type
_entity.pdbx_description
1 polymer ?
#
loop_
_entity_poly.entity_id
_entity_poly.type
_entity_poly.pdbx_seq_one_letter_code
_entity_poly.pdbx_strand_id
1 'polypeptide(L)'
;QQGFKVERGVAGMPTAFVATYGSGRPVIGIMGEYDALPGVSQKAIPVQEPLQAGAAGHGCGHNMFGPASLGAAIAIKEKIAAGKLKGTVRFYGTPAEEAVGGKVYMAREGLFDDVDAVLAWHPSDETQADMTSSQAMVSLIVEFEGRTAHAAGDPWNGRSAVDAAELFTHGINMMREHIKPTSRMH
;
A
#
# COMPACT_ATOMS: atom_id res chain seq x y z
N GLN A 1 19.77 12.45 -3.82
CA GLN A 1 21.23 12.73 -3.79
C GLN A 1 21.73 13.39 -2.50
N GLN A 2 21.09 13.21 -1.40
CA GLN A 2 21.45 13.82 -0.09
C GLN A 2 22.61 13.08 0.63
N GLY A 3 23.45 12.35 -0.09
CA GLY A 3 24.57 11.60 0.48
C GLY A 3 24.23 10.21 0.99
N PHE A 4 23.01 9.72 0.77
CA PHE A 4 22.64 8.34 1.02
C PHE A 4 23.22 7.40 -0.04
N LYS A 5 23.62 6.20 0.37
CA LYS A 5 23.83 5.08 -0.55
C LYS A 5 22.46 4.53 -0.92
N VAL A 6 22.10 4.55 -2.20
CA VAL A 6 20.77 4.14 -2.69
C VAL A 6 20.88 2.84 -3.49
N GLU A 7 20.12 1.83 -3.06
CA GLU A 7 19.92 0.57 -3.76
C GLU A 7 18.52 0.58 -4.38
N ARG A 8 18.44 0.42 -5.71
CA ARG A 8 17.19 0.47 -6.48
C ARG A 8 16.80 -0.91 -6.98
N GLY A 9 15.52 -1.11 -7.26
CA GLY A 9 15.00 -2.37 -7.78
C GLY A 9 15.00 -3.49 -6.75
N VAL A 10 15.01 -3.16 -5.45
CA VAL A 10 15.00 -4.15 -4.38
C VAL A 10 13.73 -4.99 -4.41
N ALA A 11 13.83 -6.23 -3.95
CA ALA A 11 12.74 -7.20 -3.97
C ALA A 11 12.10 -7.42 -5.37
N GLY A 12 12.89 -7.24 -6.44
CA GLY A 12 12.43 -7.41 -7.81
C GLY A 12 11.47 -6.33 -8.33
N MET A 13 11.24 -5.27 -7.54
CA MET A 13 10.34 -4.17 -7.92
C MET A 13 11.14 -2.97 -8.45
N PRO A 14 11.02 -2.61 -9.74
CA PRO A 14 11.87 -1.58 -10.38
C PRO A 14 11.84 -0.22 -9.68
N THR A 15 10.73 0.13 -9.03
CA THR A 15 10.54 1.40 -8.35
C THR A 15 10.86 1.37 -6.86
N ALA A 16 10.98 0.18 -6.24
CA ALA A 16 11.36 0.05 -4.84
C ALA A 16 12.85 0.40 -4.63
N PHE A 17 13.17 0.99 -3.50
CA PHE A 17 14.55 1.32 -3.16
C PHE A 17 14.79 1.37 -1.65
N VAL A 18 16.05 1.24 -1.27
CA VAL A 18 16.53 1.50 0.10
C VAL A 18 17.66 2.51 0.03
N ALA A 19 17.54 3.58 0.80
CA ALA A 19 18.56 4.61 0.92
C ALA A 19 19.15 4.58 2.34
N THR A 20 20.45 4.27 2.46
CA THR A 20 21.14 4.05 3.72
C THR A 20 22.15 5.14 4.01
N TYR A 21 22.20 5.63 5.26
CA TYR A 21 23.24 6.52 5.75
C TYR A 21 23.67 6.17 7.17
N GLY A 22 24.97 6.34 7.48
CA GLY A 22 25.55 5.99 8.77
C GLY A 22 26.05 4.55 8.84
N SER A 23 26.41 4.12 10.00
CA SER A 23 26.91 2.77 10.25
C SER A 23 26.69 2.35 11.70
N GLY A 24 26.60 1.03 11.93
CA GLY A 24 26.38 0.47 13.27
C GLY A 24 24.93 0.60 13.73
N ARG A 25 24.72 0.28 15.00
CA ARG A 25 23.40 0.28 15.65
C ARG A 25 23.16 1.54 16.47
N PRO A 26 21.90 1.96 16.69
CA PRO A 26 20.70 1.32 16.16
C PRO A 26 20.52 1.53 14.64
N VAL A 27 19.84 0.59 14.00
CA VAL A 27 19.39 0.71 12.60
C VAL A 27 17.92 1.12 12.62
N ILE A 28 17.61 2.32 12.19
CA ILE A 28 16.25 2.86 12.17
C ILE A 28 15.75 2.94 10.73
N GLY A 29 14.64 2.25 10.48
CA GLY A 29 13.93 2.31 9.22
C GLY A 29 12.88 3.41 9.21
N ILE A 30 12.78 4.14 8.11
CA ILE A 30 11.71 5.10 7.84
C ILE A 30 11.07 4.67 6.53
N MET A 31 9.77 4.41 6.52
CA MET A 31 9.03 4.04 5.31
C MET A 31 8.40 5.25 4.65
N GLY A 32 8.31 5.22 3.33
CA GLY A 32 7.59 6.20 2.53
C GLY A 32 6.88 5.52 1.37
N GLU A 33 5.56 5.62 1.35
CA GLU A 33 4.71 5.24 0.24
C GLU A 33 4.58 6.39 -0.77
N TYR A 34 4.38 6.07 -2.04
CA TYR A 34 4.30 7.09 -3.11
C TYR A 34 3.47 6.65 -4.31
N ASP A 35 2.79 5.53 -4.23
CA ASP A 35 1.85 5.08 -5.25
C ASP A 35 0.54 5.86 -5.20
N ALA A 36 -0.18 5.88 -6.30
CA ALA A 36 -1.41 6.63 -6.50
C ALA A 36 -2.57 5.69 -6.84
N LEU A 37 -3.77 6.11 -6.50
CA LEU A 37 -5.00 5.38 -6.79
C LEU A 37 -5.47 5.66 -8.23
N PRO A 38 -5.95 4.64 -8.97
CA PRO A 38 -6.46 4.84 -10.32
C PRO A 38 -7.78 5.64 -10.32
N GLY A 39 -7.96 6.49 -11.32
CA GLY A 39 -9.23 7.16 -11.58
C GLY A 39 -9.59 8.34 -10.65
N VAL A 40 -8.72 8.71 -9.71
CA VAL A 40 -9.00 9.77 -8.72
C VAL A 40 -8.15 11.03 -8.92
N SER A 41 -7.78 11.32 -10.17
CA SER A 41 -7.09 12.56 -10.50
C SER A 41 -7.90 13.77 -10.04
N GLN A 42 -7.22 14.73 -9.40
CA GLN A 42 -7.89 15.88 -8.80
C GLN A 42 -7.02 17.14 -8.93
N LYS A 43 -7.64 18.27 -9.29
CA LYS A 43 -7.02 19.60 -9.21
C LYS A 43 -6.92 20.05 -7.74
N ALA A 44 -6.00 20.98 -7.46
CA ALA A 44 -5.86 21.58 -6.12
C ALA A 44 -6.94 22.65 -5.86
N ILE A 45 -8.22 22.25 -5.93
CA ILE A 45 -9.41 23.09 -5.71
C ILE A 45 -10.42 22.34 -4.84
N PRO A 46 -11.31 23.02 -4.12
CA PRO A 46 -12.24 22.41 -3.16
C PRO A 46 -13.50 21.82 -3.81
N VAL A 47 -13.47 21.53 -5.09
CA VAL A 47 -14.55 20.85 -5.83
C VAL A 47 -13.99 19.68 -6.61
N GLN A 48 -14.80 18.65 -6.85
CA GLN A 48 -14.38 17.48 -7.62
C GLN A 48 -14.18 17.87 -9.09
N GLU A 49 -12.93 18.00 -9.47
CA GLU A 49 -12.54 18.30 -10.86
C GLU A 49 -11.20 17.64 -11.16
N PRO A 50 -11.16 16.65 -12.06
CA PRO A 50 -9.92 15.97 -12.38
C PRO A 50 -8.93 16.90 -13.11
N LEU A 51 -7.64 16.78 -12.79
CA LEU A 51 -6.59 17.41 -13.59
C LEU A 51 -6.54 16.78 -14.98
N GLN A 52 -6.71 15.46 -15.04
CA GLN A 52 -6.85 14.68 -16.27
C GLN A 52 -7.86 13.57 -16.03
N ALA A 53 -8.90 13.51 -16.83
CA ALA A 53 -9.96 12.52 -16.72
C ALA A 53 -9.43 11.09 -16.76
N GLY A 54 -9.84 10.26 -15.82
CA GLY A 54 -9.45 8.85 -15.71
C GLY A 54 -8.01 8.61 -15.22
N ALA A 55 -7.20 9.65 -15.02
CA ALA A 55 -5.84 9.49 -14.52
C ALA A 55 -5.80 9.18 -13.01
N ALA A 56 -4.66 8.66 -12.56
CA ALA A 56 -4.42 8.37 -11.14
C ALA A 56 -4.27 9.67 -10.32
N GLY A 57 -4.54 9.57 -9.03
CA GLY A 57 -4.39 10.67 -8.08
C GLY A 57 -4.12 10.16 -6.66
N HIS A 58 -3.69 11.06 -5.81
CA HIS A 58 -3.29 10.73 -4.43
C HIS A 58 -4.45 10.90 -3.44
N GLY A 59 -5.48 10.08 -3.60
CA GLY A 59 -6.62 10.05 -2.67
C GLY A 59 -6.27 9.58 -1.26
N CYS A 60 -5.18 8.81 -1.10
CA CYS A 60 -4.68 8.33 0.18
C CYS A 60 -3.57 9.22 0.79
N GLY A 61 -3.13 10.28 0.09
CA GLY A 61 -2.14 11.21 0.60
C GLY A 61 -0.67 10.75 0.50
N HIS A 62 -0.37 9.73 -0.30
CA HIS A 62 0.99 9.25 -0.50
C HIS A 62 1.93 10.29 -1.13
N ASN A 63 1.39 11.30 -1.80
CA ASN A 63 2.14 12.48 -2.25
C ASN A 63 2.75 13.29 -1.10
N MET A 64 2.22 13.15 0.11
CA MET A 64 2.78 13.74 1.33
C MET A 64 3.59 12.73 2.15
N PHE A 65 3.18 11.48 2.17
CA PHE A 65 3.84 10.42 2.93
C PHE A 65 5.31 10.27 2.53
N GLY A 66 5.59 10.07 1.25
CA GLY A 66 6.96 9.94 0.75
C GLY A 66 7.86 11.15 1.10
N PRO A 67 7.48 12.38 0.74
CA PRO A 67 8.23 13.59 1.07
C PRO A 67 8.43 13.85 2.55
N ALA A 68 7.41 13.64 3.40
CA ALA A 68 7.53 13.82 4.85
C ALA A 68 8.52 12.83 5.47
N SER A 69 8.42 11.56 5.10
CA SER A 69 9.34 10.49 5.53
C SER A 69 10.76 10.73 5.03
N LEU A 70 10.94 11.21 3.80
CA LEU A 70 12.24 11.60 3.28
C LEU A 70 12.84 12.78 4.08
N GLY A 71 12.02 13.77 4.42
CA GLY A 71 12.43 14.89 5.28
C GLY A 71 12.94 14.44 6.64
N ALA A 72 12.23 13.50 7.28
CA ALA A 72 12.64 12.89 8.54
C ALA A 72 13.98 12.14 8.41
N ALA A 73 14.15 11.33 7.35
CA ALA A 73 15.40 10.62 7.07
C ALA A 73 16.58 11.57 6.87
N ILE A 74 16.38 12.67 6.14
CA ILE A 74 17.41 13.71 5.92
C ILE A 74 17.78 14.38 7.26
N ALA A 75 16.80 14.73 8.10
CA ALA A 75 17.06 15.36 9.38
C ALA A 75 17.88 14.44 10.31
N ILE A 76 17.56 13.14 10.36
CA ILE A 76 18.35 12.16 11.12
C ILE A 76 19.75 12.04 10.54
N LYS A 77 19.88 11.92 9.23
CA LYS A 77 21.18 11.86 8.52
C LYS A 77 22.05 13.06 8.89
N GLU A 78 21.52 14.27 8.93
CA GLU A 78 22.26 15.48 9.32
C GLU A 78 22.76 15.42 10.76
N LYS A 79 21.96 14.87 11.69
CA LYS A 79 22.39 14.66 13.08
C LYS A 79 23.49 13.61 13.19
N ILE A 80 23.43 12.54 12.40
CA ILE A 80 24.51 11.54 12.33
C ILE A 80 25.77 12.16 11.75
N ALA A 81 25.66 12.89 10.64
CA ALA A 81 26.80 13.56 9.99
C ALA A 81 27.48 14.57 10.91
N ALA A 82 26.72 15.27 11.77
CA ALA A 82 27.23 16.21 12.78
C ALA A 82 27.77 15.53 14.04
N GLY A 83 27.81 14.19 14.10
CA GLY A 83 28.26 13.43 15.28
C GLY A 83 27.32 13.52 16.51
N LYS A 84 26.11 14.05 16.34
CA LYS A 84 25.10 14.19 17.40
C LYS A 84 24.29 12.94 17.65
N LEU A 85 24.22 12.05 16.68
CA LEU A 85 23.60 10.73 16.76
C LEU A 85 24.58 9.68 16.23
N LYS A 86 24.44 8.45 16.73
CA LYS A 86 25.15 7.27 16.23
C LYS A 86 24.14 6.30 15.64
N GLY A 87 24.57 5.43 14.74
CA GLY A 87 23.76 4.39 14.15
C GLY A 87 23.53 4.59 12.64
N THR A 88 22.55 3.89 12.12
CA THR A 88 22.20 3.86 10.71
C THR A 88 20.75 4.29 10.53
N VAL A 89 20.48 5.16 9.56
CA VAL A 89 19.13 5.44 9.08
C VAL A 89 18.95 4.84 7.70
N ARG A 90 17.84 4.14 7.50
CA ARG A 90 17.41 3.61 6.20
C ARG A 90 16.06 4.21 5.82
N PHE A 91 15.99 4.84 4.66
CA PHE A 91 14.74 5.26 4.06
C PHE A 91 14.31 4.24 3.02
N TYR A 92 13.15 3.64 3.23
CA TYR A 92 12.56 2.64 2.36
C TYR A 92 11.51 3.28 1.47
N GLY A 93 11.76 3.31 0.17
CA GLY A 93 10.74 3.65 -0.81
C GLY A 93 9.90 2.42 -1.14
N THR A 94 8.64 2.44 -0.71
CA THR A 94 7.74 1.28 -0.76
C THR A 94 6.60 1.51 -1.75
N PRO A 95 6.70 0.99 -2.99
CA PRO A 95 5.66 1.12 -4.01
C PRO A 95 4.50 0.16 -3.81
N ALA A 96 3.40 0.40 -4.54
CA ALA A 96 2.29 -0.52 -4.75
C ALA A 96 1.59 -0.98 -3.44
N GLU A 97 1.46 -0.08 -2.48
CA GLU A 97 0.71 -0.34 -1.25
C GLU A 97 -0.76 -0.59 -1.56
N GLU A 98 -1.35 0.26 -2.42
CA GLU A 98 -2.76 0.26 -2.80
C GLU A 98 -3.21 -0.93 -3.67
N ALA A 99 -2.28 -1.76 -4.13
CA ALA A 99 -2.59 -2.87 -5.04
C ALA A 99 -2.14 -4.22 -4.50
N VAL A 100 -0.83 -4.44 -4.42
CA VAL A 100 -0.24 -5.76 -4.15
C VAL A 100 0.55 -5.82 -2.84
N GLY A 101 0.62 -4.72 -2.10
CA GLY A 101 1.35 -4.67 -0.83
C GLY A 101 2.86 -4.82 -1.02
N GLY A 102 3.51 -3.90 -1.73
CA GLY A 102 4.94 -4.00 -2.08
C GLY A 102 5.85 -4.27 -0.87
N LYS A 103 5.50 -3.76 0.32
CA LYS A 103 6.25 -4.03 1.56
C LYS A 103 6.32 -5.51 1.93
N VAL A 104 5.33 -6.32 1.55
CA VAL A 104 5.32 -7.77 1.79
C VAL A 104 6.47 -8.45 1.04
N TYR A 105 6.71 -8.04 -0.20
CA TYR A 105 7.83 -8.55 -1.00
C TYR A 105 9.17 -8.10 -0.41
N MET A 106 9.28 -6.86 0.04
CA MET A 106 10.48 -6.35 0.70
C MET A 106 10.77 -7.10 2.02
N ALA A 107 9.75 -7.41 2.80
CA ALA A 107 9.89 -8.21 4.02
C ALA A 107 10.31 -9.65 3.72
N ARG A 108 9.73 -10.28 2.70
CA ARG A 108 10.11 -11.63 2.26
C ARG A 108 11.59 -11.73 1.87
N GLU A 109 12.14 -10.68 1.26
CA GLU A 109 13.55 -10.60 0.88
C GLU A 109 14.47 -10.17 2.05
N GLY A 110 13.94 -10.11 3.27
CA GLY A 110 14.71 -9.83 4.49
C GLY A 110 15.18 -8.38 4.64
N LEU A 111 14.62 -7.43 3.89
CA LEU A 111 15.10 -6.03 3.88
C LEU A 111 14.88 -5.32 5.23
N PHE A 112 14.09 -5.91 6.13
CA PHE A 112 13.81 -5.38 7.46
C PHE A 112 14.41 -6.20 8.61
N ASP A 113 15.07 -7.34 8.33
CA ASP A 113 15.46 -8.31 9.37
C ASP A 113 16.49 -7.79 10.36
N ASP A 114 17.34 -6.84 9.94
CA ASP A 114 18.38 -6.25 10.78
C ASP A 114 18.03 -4.85 11.31
N VAL A 115 16.78 -4.40 11.16
CA VAL A 115 16.31 -3.09 11.62
C VAL A 115 15.82 -3.17 13.05
N ASP A 116 16.28 -2.27 13.92
CA ASP A 116 15.89 -2.24 15.33
C ASP A 116 14.49 -1.65 15.55
N ALA A 117 14.11 -0.66 14.73
CA ALA A 117 12.77 -0.09 14.73
C ALA A 117 12.42 0.50 13.36
N VAL A 118 11.16 0.43 12.98
CA VAL A 118 10.63 1.04 11.76
C VAL A 118 9.56 2.05 12.11
N LEU A 119 9.66 3.23 11.52
CA LEU A 119 8.71 4.32 11.66
C LEU A 119 8.03 4.56 10.31
N ALA A 120 6.72 4.71 10.36
CA ALA A 120 5.91 5.08 9.21
C ALA A 120 5.02 6.26 9.60
N TRP A 121 4.89 7.24 8.72
CA TRP A 121 3.93 8.32 8.85
C TRP A 121 2.83 8.12 7.81
N HIS A 122 1.60 8.39 8.17
CA HIS A 122 0.50 8.37 7.22
C HIS A 122 -0.42 9.57 7.48
N PRO A 123 -0.96 10.24 6.45
CA PRO A 123 -1.96 11.30 6.64
C PRO A 123 -3.16 10.79 7.42
N SER A 124 -3.61 11.57 8.40
CA SER A 124 -4.76 11.27 9.24
C SER A 124 -5.44 12.58 9.64
N ASP A 125 -6.59 12.49 10.29
CA ASP A 125 -7.35 13.61 10.87
C ASP A 125 -6.80 14.06 12.23
N GLU A 126 -5.89 13.28 12.81
CA GLU A 126 -5.26 13.59 14.11
C GLU A 126 -3.73 13.50 14.02
N THR A 127 -3.04 14.31 14.84
CA THR A 127 -1.59 14.20 15.02
C THR A 127 -1.32 13.34 16.25
N GLN A 128 -0.87 12.13 16.04
CA GLN A 128 -0.56 11.17 17.10
C GLN A 128 0.68 10.33 16.76
N ALA A 129 1.26 9.73 17.80
CA ALA A 129 2.30 8.72 17.68
C ALA A 129 1.88 7.52 18.53
N ASP A 130 1.50 6.45 17.89
CA ASP A 130 1.02 5.24 18.53
C ASP A 130 1.60 3.97 17.90
N MET A 131 1.26 2.83 18.47
CA MET A 131 1.58 1.50 17.97
C MET A 131 0.29 0.71 17.76
N THR A 132 -0.57 1.20 16.87
CA THR A 132 -1.79 0.48 16.49
C THR A 132 -1.47 -0.73 15.64
N SER A 133 -2.30 -1.76 15.77
CA SER A 133 -2.27 -2.91 14.86
C SER A 133 -3.10 -2.62 13.61
N SER A 134 -2.69 -3.14 12.48
CA SER A 134 -3.46 -3.14 11.24
C SER A 134 -4.04 -4.53 10.95
N GLN A 135 -4.97 -4.59 9.99
CA GLN A 135 -5.58 -5.83 9.52
C GLN A 135 -4.72 -6.46 8.42
N ALA A 136 -4.62 -7.78 8.40
CA ALA A 136 -4.15 -8.49 7.23
C ALA A 136 -5.21 -8.45 6.13
N MET A 137 -4.78 -8.40 4.88
CA MET A 137 -5.65 -8.33 3.72
C MET A 137 -5.45 -9.54 2.81
N VAL A 138 -6.56 -10.06 2.30
CA VAL A 138 -6.60 -11.01 1.18
C VAL A 138 -7.54 -10.44 0.13
N SER A 139 -7.05 -10.29 -1.10
CA SER A 139 -7.84 -9.88 -2.26
C SER A 139 -8.03 -11.07 -3.19
N LEU A 140 -9.27 -11.27 -3.64
CA LEU A 140 -9.65 -12.36 -4.52
C LEU A 140 -10.40 -11.79 -5.72
N ILE A 141 -10.11 -12.34 -6.90
CA ILE A 141 -10.92 -12.16 -8.11
C ILE A 141 -11.61 -13.49 -8.36
N VAL A 142 -12.93 -13.47 -8.47
CA VAL A 142 -13.74 -14.65 -8.77
C VAL A 142 -14.40 -14.45 -10.11
N GLU A 143 -14.07 -15.30 -11.07
CA GLU A 143 -14.61 -15.28 -12.41
C GLU A 143 -15.68 -16.37 -12.56
N PHE A 144 -16.78 -16.02 -13.21
CA PHE A 144 -17.87 -16.95 -13.50
C PHE A 144 -18.05 -17.07 -15.00
N GLU A 145 -18.00 -18.30 -15.51
CA GLU A 145 -18.26 -18.60 -16.89
C GLU A 145 -19.65 -19.16 -17.09
N GLY A 146 -20.39 -18.61 -18.06
CA GLY A 146 -21.71 -19.06 -18.45
C GLY A 146 -21.74 -19.87 -19.74
N ARG A 147 -22.90 -20.47 -20.01
CA ARG A 147 -23.23 -21.10 -21.30
C ARG A 147 -24.51 -20.48 -21.83
N THR A 148 -24.42 -19.92 -23.01
CA THR A 148 -25.59 -19.32 -23.67
C THR A 148 -26.57 -20.40 -24.16
N ALA A 149 -27.86 -20.10 -24.13
CA ALA A 149 -28.94 -20.86 -24.76
C ALA A 149 -30.03 -19.89 -25.21
N HIS A 150 -30.90 -20.35 -26.11
CA HIS A 150 -32.02 -19.54 -26.57
C HIS A 150 -33.09 -19.46 -25.46
N ALA A 151 -33.39 -18.25 -25.00
CA ALA A 151 -34.24 -18.02 -23.83
C ALA A 151 -35.67 -18.63 -23.97
N ALA A 152 -36.23 -18.67 -25.17
CA ALA A 152 -37.56 -19.27 -25.41
C ALA A 152 -37.50 -20.71 -25.94
N GLY A 153 -36.43 -21.09 -26.64
CA GLY A 153 -36.34 -22.38 -27.30
C GLY A 153 -35.80 -23.50 -26.42
N ASP A 154 -34.69 -23.24 -25.73
CA ASP A 154 -33.98 -24.26 -24.94
C ASP A 154 -33.26 -23.70 -23.69
N PRO A 155 -33.92 -22.86 -22.85
CA PRO A 155 -33.28 -22.22 -21.74
C PRO A 155 -32.62 -23.19 -20.74
N TRP A 156 -33.11 -24.41 -20.63
CA TRP A 156 -32.59 -25.48 -19.78
C TRP A 156 -31.16 -25.92 -20.15
N ASN A 157 -30.71 -25.64 -21.37
CA ASN A 157 -29.35 -25.90 -21.83
C ASN A 157 -28.36 -24.77 -21.46
N GLY A 158 -28.86 -23.65 -20.97
CA GLY A 158 -28.05 -22.53 -20.52
C GLY A 158 -27.42 -22.74 -19.13
N ARG A 159 -26.46 -21.87 -18.82
CA ARG A 159 -25.88 -21.68 -17.49
C ARG A 159 -25.64 -20.19 -17.33
N SER A 160 -26.25 -19.59 -16.34
CA SER A 160 -26.10 -18.15 -16.09
C SER A 160 -24.90 -17.88 -15.19
N ALA A 161 -23.91 -17.16 -15.69
CA ALA A 161 -22.80 -16.65 -14.91
C ALA A 161 -23.28 -15.57 -13.92
N VAL A 162 -24.30 -14.80 -14.29
CA VAL A 162 -24.90 -13.78 -13.42
C VAL A 162 -25.56 -14.43 -12.21
N ASP A 163 -26.37 -15.47 -12.39
CA ASP A 163 -27.02 -16.17 -11.27
C ASP A 163 -25.97 -16.77 -10.30
N ALA A 164 -24.87 -17.29 -10.84
CA ALA A 164 -23.77 -17.80 -10.02
C ALA A 164 -23.10 -16.67 -9.23
N ALA A 165 -22.88 -15.51 -9.83
CA ALA A 165 -22.31 -14.34 -9.14
C ALA A 165 -23.26 -13.79 -8.09
N GLU A 166 -24.57 -13.73 -8.37
CA GLU A 166 -25.58 -13.31 -7.39
C GLU A 166 -25.65 -14.26 -6.19
N LEU A 167 -25.65 -15.56 -6.45
CA LEU A 167 -25.67 -16.56 -5.37
C LEU A 167 -24.39 -16.46 -4.51
N PHE A 168 -23.22 -16.28 -5.13
CA PHE A 168 -21.96 -16.09 -4.44
C PHE A 168 -21.98 -14.85 -3.55
N THR A 169 -22.37 -13.70 -4.09
CA THR A 169 -22.41 -12.44 -3.33
C THR A 169 -23.46 -12.50 -2.21
N HIS A 170 -24.59 -13.16 -2.44
CA HIS A 170 -25.58 -13.40 -1.40
C HIS A 170 -25.01 -14.26 -0.27
N GLY A 171 -24.31 -15.34 -0.58
CA GLY A 171 -23.63 -16.18 0.40
C GLY A 171 -22.61 -15.43 1.23
N ILE A 172 -21.76 -14.59 0.59
CA ILE A 172 -20.79 -13.74 1.27
C ILE A 172 -21.49 -12.75 2.23
N ASN A 173 -22.59 -12.13 1.80
CA ASN A 173 -23.35 -11.22 2.65
C ASN A 173 -23.93 -11.92 3.90
N MET A 174 -24.42 -13.15 3.75
CA MET A 174 -24.91 -13.94 4.89
C MET A 174 -23.80 -14.31 5.88
N MET A 175 -22.58 -14.52 5.42
CA MET A 175 -21.44 -14.80 6.29
C MET A 175 -21.06 -13.65 7.21
N ARG A 176 -21.39 -12.40 6.87
CA ARG A 176 -21.02 -11.21 7.66
C ARG A 176 -21.52 -11.25 9.10
N GLU A 177 -22.62 -11.92 9.37
CA GLU A 177 -23.16 -12.09 10.74
C GLU A 177 -22.30 -13.03 11.60
N HIS A 178 -21.49 -13.89 10.98
CA HIS A 178 -20.79 -14.99 11.63
C HIS A 178 -19.28 -14.81 11.72
N ILE A 179 -18.74 -13.70 11.20
CA ILE A 179 -17.31 -13.39 11.28
C ILE A 179 -16.98 -12.59 12.53
N LYS A 180 -15.72 -12.67 12.97
CA LYS A 180 -15.26 -11.90 14.12
C LYS A 180 -15.37 -10.38 13.84
N PRO A 181 -15.67 -9.56 14.88
CA PRO A 181 -15.75 -8.09 14.72
C PRO A 181 -14.47 -7.44 14.19
N THR A 182 -13.32 -8.12 14.33
CA THR A 182 -12.02 -7.69 13.79
C THR A 182 -11.85 -7.96 12.30
N SER A 183 -12.77 -8.69 11.67
CA SER A 183 -12.73 -9.00 10.24
C SER A 183 -13.62 -8.06 9.43
N ARG A 184 -13.27 -7.85 8.16
CA ARG A 184 -14.05 -7.11 7.19
C ARG A 184 -14.10 -7.89 5.88
N MET A 185 -15.22 -7.83 5.17
CA MET A 185 -15.41 -8.39 3.83
C MET A 185 -16.11 -7.34 2.96
N HIS A 186 -15.49 -7.01 1.85
CA HIS A 186 -15.99 -6.06 0.86
C HIS A 186 -15.84 -6.58 -0.55
#